data_de5234e6965b2d6989494938d330b035
#
_entry.id   de5234e6965b2d6989494938d330b035
#
_cell.length_a   1.000
_cell.length_b   1.000
_cell.length_c   1.000
_cell.angle_alpha   90.00
_cell.angle_beta   90.00
_cell.angle_gamma   90.00
#
_symmetry.space_group_name_H-M   'P 1'
#
loop_
_entity.id
_entity.type
_entity.pdbx_description
1 polymer ?
#
loop_
_entity_poly.entity_id
_entity_poly.type
_entity_poly.pdbx_seq_one_letter_code
_entity_poly.pdbx_strand_id
1 'polypeptide(L)'
;MATNRVFELRNWVYVSAALGLAGCTTVGPDYKQPMAPQVAGYTTQALPAQTAATSGMALGGSQRFVAGQAVSAQWWESFGSAKLNALIEQGLQASPSLAAAQATLRQAQQSYAAQAGSSLYPQVDANLGALRQRTNNSGFGQSGGEHIFDLYNAGVKVSYNLDLFGGNRRALEALAAQADYQRYQLEGARQTLAGNIATAAMAQAQYAAQISATEAILGAQQSQVDIAHKRFTLGAIARGDELSLLTQLEQTRASLPPLRNQLQQTNHLLAVLVGEAPGAATIPQFSLSDFTLPADVPLLVPSELVRQRPDIQASEALLRAANAEYGVAISKSYPQINLSATLGSQALSTSSLFGPGSIIWSLVSQLAQPLFNGGLKAGVNSAQASFDAAAANYQQSVLQGLRNVADVLRALDNGAETLQAQAAANNAAEASLKLVQQQYLLGGLSYLQLLTAQQQAQQTRVNLVAAQARRLTDTAALYQAMGGGWRSNEE
;
A
#
# COMPACT_ATOMS: atom_id res chain seq x y z
N MET A 1 -44.74 -10.46 -62.76
CA MET A 1 -44.85 -10.78 -61.33
C MET A 1 -43.52 -11.12 -60.65
N ALA A 2 -42.35 -10.91 -61.26
CA ALA A 2 -41.05 -11.26 -60.68
C ALA A 2 -40.28 -10.05 -60.08
N THR A 3 -40.66 -8.83 -60.32
CA THR A 3 -39.92 -7.62 -59.89
C THR A 3 -40.23 -7.17 -58.46
N ASN A 4 -41.37 -7.57 -57.88
CA ASN A 4 -41.71 -7.15 -56.51
C ASN A 4 -41.03 -7.95 -55.40
N ARG A 5 -40.62 -9.19 -55.62
CA ARG A 5 -39.96 -10.04 -54.61
C ARG A 5 -38.49 -9.64 -54.34
N VAL A 6 -37.82 -9.07 -55.34
CA VAL A 6 -36.41 -8.61 -55.18
C VAL A 6 -36.37 -7.31 -54.35
N PHE A 7 -37.38 -6.47 -54.41
CA PHE A 7 -37.45 -5.24 -53.66
C PHE A 7 -37.78 -5.50 -52.15
N GLU A 8 -38.62 -6.47 -51.85
CA GLU A 8 -38.93 -6.85 -50.46
C GLU A 8 -37.71 -7.52 -49.79
N LEU A 9 -37.00 -8.41 -50.46
CA LEU A 9 -35.77 -9.05 -49.94
C LEU A 9 -34.67 -8.01 -49.67
N ARG A 10 -34.53 -6.97 -50.47
CA ARG A 10 -33.56 -5.92 -50.27
C ARG A 10 -33.88 -5.04 -49.06
N ASN A 11 -35.17 -4.76 -48.83
CA ASN A 11 -35.60 -4.02 -47.64
C ASN A 11 -35.47 -4.82 -46.35
N TRP A 12 -35.70 -6.14 -46.40
CA TRP A 12 -35.45 -7.05 -45.25
C TRP A 12 -33.96 -7.14 -44.90
N VAL A 13 -33.09 -7.13 -45.84
CA VAL A 13 -31.63 -7.10 -45.62
C VAL A 13 -31.19 -5.75 -45.01
N TYR A 14 -31.74 -4.64 -45.45
CA TYR A 14 -31.43 -3.32 -44.84
C TYR A 14 -32.03 -3.16 -43.45
N VAL A 15 -33.21 -3.67 -43.18
CA VAL A 15 -33.81 -3.67 -41.83
C VAL A 15 -33.05 -4.61 -40.89
N SER A 16 -32.62 -5.77 -41.36
CA SER A 16 -31.77 -6.70 -40.57
C SER A 16 -30.37 -6.12 -40.32
N ALA A 17 -29.76 -5.41 -41.27
CA ALA A 17 -28.49 -4.72 -41.09
C ALA A 17 -28.62 -3.50 -40.14
N ALA A 18 -29.73 -2.75 -40.19
CA ALA A 18 -29.99 -1.63 -39.31
C ALA A 18 -30.28 -2.07 -37.86
N LEU A 19 -30.98 -3.20 -37.65
CA LEU A 19 -31.18 -3.82 -36.36
C LEU A 19 -29.87 -4.41 -35.78
N GLY A 20 -28.95 -4.89 -36.62
CA GLY A 20 -27.64 -5.31 -36.23
C GLY A 20 -26.73 -4.17 -35.75
N LEU A 21 -26.88 -2.97 -36.27
CA LEU A 21 -26.11 -1.77 -35.85
C LEU A 21 -26.60 -1.14 -34.54
N ALA A 22 -27.87 -1.32 -34.16
CA ALA A 22 -28.38 -0.88 -32.87
C ALA A 22 -27.96 -1.74 -31.68
N GLY A 23 -27.30 -2.89 -31.92
CA GLY A 23 -26.89 -3.87 -30.91
C GLY A 23 -25.44 -3.75 -30.39
N CYS A 24 -24.70 -2.69 -30.74
CA CYS A 24 -23.30 -2.49 -30.28
C CYS A 24 -23.21 -2.03 -28.82
N THR A 25 -24.04 -2.55 -27.91
CA THR A 25 -23.93 -2.29 -26.49
C THR A 25 -23.00 -3.34 -25.86
N THR A 26 -22.04 -2.85 -25.07
CA THR A 26 -21.18 -3.71 -24.25
C THR A 26 -22.05 -4.51 -23.29
N VAL A 27 -21.96 -5.84 -23.32
CA VAL A 27 -22.75 -6.72 -22.42
C VAL A 27 -22.19 -6.70 -21.00
N GLY A 28 -23.04 -7.07 -20.05
CA GLY A 28 -22.73 -7.07 -18.63
C GLY A 28 -23.07 -5.75 -17.94
N PRO A 29 -23.04 -5.71 -16.61
CA PRO A 29 -23.38 -4.52 -15.84
C PRO A 29 -22.26 -3.47 -15.95
N ASP A 30 -22.66 -2.21 -16.11
CA ASP A 30 -21.73 -1.10 -15.98
C ASP A 30 -21.37 -0.89 -14.50
N TYR A 31 -20.11 -0.56 -14.26
CA TYR A 31 -19.65 -0.29 -12.91
C TYR A 31 -20.37 0.93 -12.33
N LYS A 32 -20.85 0.78 -11.09
CA LYS A 32 -21.40 1.87 -10.29
C LYS A 32 -20.60 1.97 -9.01
N GLN A 33 -20.02 3.15 -8.78
CA GLN A 33 -19.27 3.42 -7.56
C GLN A 33 -20.18 3.23 -6.33
N PRO A 34 -19.75 2.43 -5.33
CA PRO A 34 -20.50 2.30 -4.09
C PRO A 34 -20.63 3.63 -3.36
N MET A 35 -21.78 3.85 -2.73
CA MET A 35 -21.99 5.06 -1.94
C MET A 35 -21.06 5.09 -0.74
N ALA A 36 -20.47 6.25 -0.48
CA ALA A 36 -19.66 6.47 0.72
C ALA A 36 -20.52 6.32 1.99
N PRO A 37 -19.94 5.83 3.10
CA PRO A 37 -20.66 5.69 4.36
C PRO A 37 -21.23 7.03 4.83
N GLN A 38 -22.52 7.06 5.15
CA GLN A 38 -23.20 8.24 5.70
C GLN A 38 -23.11 8.24 7.23
N VAL A 39 -21.90 8.40 7.77
CA VAL A 39 -21.66 8.52 9.22
C VAL A 39 -21.16 9.92 9.54
N ALA A 40 -21.68 10.52 10.61
CA ALA A 40 -21.36 11.89 10.99
C ALA A 40 -19.96 12.06 11.60
N GLY A 41 -19.35 10.98 12.10
CA GLY A 41 -18.05 11.00 12.74
C GLY A 41 -17.43 9.61 12.89
N TYR A 42 -16.21 9.57 13.42
CA TYR A 42 -15.44 8.32 13.55
C TYR A 42 -15.72 7.58 14.87
N THR A 43 -16.17 8.27 15.92
CA THR A 43 -16.34 7.70 17.26
C THR A 43 -17.74 8.04 17.80
N THR A 44 -18.32 7.13 18.62
CA THR A 44 -19.63 7.33 19.25
C THR A 44 -19.60 8.44 20.28
N GLN A 45 -18.49 8.59 21.02
CA GLN A 45 -18.27 9.71 21.92
C GLN A 45 -17.61 10.85 21.15
N ALA A 46 -18.10 12.07 21.34
CA ALA A 46 -17.48 13.25 20.72
C ALA A 46 -16.01 13.39 21.17
N LEU A 47 -15.17 13.80 20.22
CA LEU A 47 -13.80 14.20 20.54
C LEU A 47 -13.82 15.62 21.14
N PRO A 48 -12.88 15.95 22.05
CA PRO A 48 -12.69 17.34 22.46
C PRO A 48 -12.26 18.18 21.25
N ALA A 49 -12.52 19.49 21.29
CA ALA A 49 -12.09 20.39 20.21
C ALA A 49 -10.55 20.44 20.06
N GLN A 50 -9.84 20.18 21.15
CA GLN A 50 -8.39 20.09 21.22
C GLN A 50 -7.96 19.11 22.32
N THR A 51 -6.78 18.51 22.18
CA THR A 51 -6.20 17.62 23.18
C THR A 51 -5.73 18.39 24.41
N ALA A 52 -5.55 17.71 25.56
CA ALA A 52 -4.99 18.30 26.77
C ALA A 52 -3.61 18.92 26.52
N ALA A 53 -3.29 20.00 27.24
CA ALA A 53 -1.98 20.65 27.22
C ALA A 53 -1.22 20.41 28.51
N THR A 54 0.11 20.24 28.42
CA THR A 54 1.03 20.17 29.55
C THR A 54 1.99 21.36 29.48
N SER A 55 1.69 22.42 30.22
CA SER A 55 2.46 23.66 30.22
C SER A 55 3.91 23.45 30.67
N GLY A 56 4.86 24.13 29.99
CA GLY A 56 6.28 24.06 30.34
C GLY A 56 6.98 22.75 29.95
N MET A 57 6.28 21.84 29.27
CA MET A 57 6.82 20.55 28.85
C MET A 57 7.06 20.52 27.33
N ALA A 58 8.23 20.02 26.91
CA ALA A 58 8.51 19.77 25.50
C ALA A 58 7.47 18.78 24.94
N LEU A 59 6.95 19.05 23.72
CA LEU A 59 5.90 18.29 23.05
C LEU A 59 4.57 18.22 23.84
N GLY A 60 4.39 19.12 24.84
CA GLY A 60 3.20 19.20 25.68
C GLY A 60 2.11 20.13 25.15
N GLY A 61 2.26 20.74 23.96
CA GLY A 61 1.26 21.61 23.35
C GLY A 61 -0.06 20.89 23.07
N SER A 62 -1.20 21.60 23.18
CA SER A 62 -2.49 21.07 22.70
C SER A 62 -2.51 20.98 21.18
N GLN A 63 -3.24 20.01 20.64
CA GLN A 63 -3.48 19.85 19.21
C GLN A 63 -4.97 20.02 18.93
N ARG A 64 -5.29 20.91 17.98
CA ARG A 64 -6.66 21.21 17.57
C ARG A 64 -7.03 20.36 16.36
N PHE A 65 -8.20 19.71 16.40
CA PHE A 65 -8.73 18.95 15.27
C PHE A 65 -9.43 19.92 14.30
N VAL A 66 -8.88 20.07 13.09
CA VAL A 66 -9.40 20.98 12.05
C VAL A 66 -10.17 20.19 11.01
N ALA A 67 -11.50 20.22 11.11
CA ALA A 67 -12.38 19.51 10.19
C ALA A 67 -12.27 20.07 8.75
N GLY A 68 -12.20 19.18 7.75
CA GLY A 68 -12.15 19.54 6.34
C GLY A 68 -10.78 20.07 5.86
N GLN A 69 -9.77 20.11 6.72
CA GLN A 69 -8.42 20.48 6.30
C GLN A 69 -7.79 19.36 5.48
N ALA A 70 -7.32 19.68 4.27
CA ALA A 70 -6.59 18.74 3.44
C ALA A 70 -5.25 18.36 4.08
N VAL A 71 -4.87 17.10 3.92
CA VAL A 71 -3.55 16.60 4.33
C VAL A 71 -2.52 17.00 3.26
N SER A 72 -1.39 17.56 3.67
CA SER A 72 -0.26 17.80 2.75
C SER A 72 0.36 16.48 2.29
N ALA A 73 0.78 16.41 1.03
CA ALA A 73 1.52 15.26 0.50
C ALA A 73 2.86 15.05 1.22
N GLN A 74 3.43 16.12 1.74
CA GLN A 74 4.68 16.14 2.54
C GLN A 74 4.36 16.41 4.04
N TRP A 75 3.37 15.68 4.58
CA TRP A 75 2.86 15.87 5.95
C TRP A 75 3.96 15.82 7.03
N TRP A 76 5.08 15.16 6.77
CA TRP A 76 6.21 15.07 7.71
C TRP A 76 6.93 16.39 7.94
N GLU A 77 6.79 17.37 7.03
CA GLU A 77 7.34 18.71 7.20
C GLU A 77 6.70 19.45 8.39
N SER A 78 5.46 19.08 8.75
CA SER A 78 4.76 19.65 9.91
C SER A 78 5.47 19.41 11.25
N PHE A 79 6.39 18.43 11.30
CA PHE A 79 7.23 18.18 12.48
C PHE A 79 8.44 19.11 12.59
N GLY A 80 8.67 20.02 11.62
CA GLY A 80 9.69 21.05 11.67
C GLY A 80 11.14 20.54 11.65
N SER A 81 11.39 19.31 11.25
CA SER A 81 12.71 18.68 11.26
C SER A 81 13.31 18.56 9.85
N ALA A 82 14.25 19.44 9.50
CA ALA A 82 14.96 19.37 8.23
C ALA A 82 15.71 18.03 8.04
N LYS A 83 16.26 17.45 9.12
CA LYS A 83 16.91 16.13 9.09
C LYS A 83 15.91 15.03 8.71
N LEU A 84 14.69 15.07 9.25
CA LEU A 84 13.64 14.12 8.92
C LEU A 84 13.22 14.26 7.45
N ASN A 85 13.00 15.48 7.00
CA ASN A 85 12.59 15.76 5.61
C ASN A 85 13.61 15.19 4.62
N ALA A 86 14.90 15.50 4.81
CA ALA A 86 15.97 14.97 3.95
C ALA A 86 16.04 13.43 3.96
N LEU A 87 15.86 12.81 5.13
CA LEU A 87 15.93 11.36 5.27
C LEU A 87 14.73 10.67 4.58
N ILE A 88 13.52 11.24 4.66
CA ILE A 88 12.34 10.72 3.97
C ILE A 88 12.50 10.89 2.46
N GLU A 89 12.96 12.04 1.98
CA GLU A 89 13.23 12.28 0.56
C GLU A 89 14.24 11.27 0.00
N GLN A 90 15.33 11.03 0.73
CA GLN A 90 16.32 10.01 0.37
C GLN A 90 15.66 8.62 0.27
N GLY A 91 14.84 8.23 1.25
CA GLY A 91 14.13 6.95 1.25
C GLY A 91 13.17 6.83 0.06
N LEU A 92 12.42 7.89 -0.25
CA LEU A 92 11.48 7.90 -1.38
C LEU A 92 12.18 7.81 -2.74
N GLN A 93 13.44 8.28 -2.85
CA GLN A 93 14.23 8.21 -4.08
C GLN A 93 15.00 6.89 -4.23
N ALA A 94 15.53 6.34 -3.15
CA ALA A 94 16.49 5.24 -3.17
C ALA A 94 15.92 3.88 -2.74
N SER A 95 14.68 3.83 -2.21
CA SER A 95 14.13 2.58 -1.68
C SER A 95 13.90 1.50 -2.76
N PRO A 96 14.52 0.31 -2.62
CA PRO A 96 14.28 -0.81 -3.53
C PRO A 96 12.82 -1.30 -3.54
N SER A 97 12.11 -1.15 -2.42
CA SER A 97 10.70 -1.55 -2.34
C SER A 97 9.81 -0.66 -3.21
N LEU A 98 10.07 0.65 -3.28
CA LEU A 98 9.37 1.56 -4.18
C LEU A 98 9.76 1.32 -5.65
N ALA A 99 11.02 1.03 -5.93
CA ALA A 99 11.45 0.66 -7.27
C ALA A 99 10.73 -0.61 -7.77
N ALA A 100 10.54 -1.61 -6.90
CA ALA A 100 9.76 -2.81 -7.20
C ALA A 100 8.27 -2.47 -7.46
N ALA A 101 7.65 -1.65 -6.62
CA ALA A 101 6.26 -1.21 -6.82
C ALA A 101 6.07 -0.44 -8.13
N GLN A 102 7.01 0.46 -8.49
CA GLN A 102 7.01 1.16 -9.77
C GLN A 102 7.16 0.21 -10.96
N ALA A 103 8.01 -0.81 -10.86
CA ALA A 103 8.17 -1.83 -11.89
C ALA A 103 6.89 -2.64 -12.07
N THR A 104 6.20 -3.00 -10.98
CA THR A 104 4.91 -3.70 -11.00
C THR A 104 3.81 -2.85 -11.67
N LEU A 105 3.77 -1.54 -11.38
CA LEU A 105 2.86 -0.63 -12.08
C LEU A 105 3.15 -0.59 -13.58
N ARG A 106 4.43 -0.45 -13.99
CA ARG A 106 4.81 -0.49 -15.41
C ARG A 106 4.42 -1.82 -16.05
N GLN A 107 4.59 -2.95 -15.37
CA GLN A 107 4.16 -4.26 -15.85
C GLN A 107 2.64 -4.27 -16.14
N ALA A 108 1.81 -3.80 -15.21
CA ALA A 108 0.36 -3.75 -15.39
C ALA A 108 -0.04 -2.84 -16.58
N GLN A 109 0.60 -1.68 -16.72
CA GLN A 109 0.40 -0.78 -17.85
C GLN A 109 0.79 -1.41 -19.19
N GLN A 110 1.91 -2.15 -19.24
CA GLN A 110 2.33 -2.87 -20.45
C GLN A 110 1.43 -4.07 -20.76
N SER A 111 0.87 -4.73 -19.74
CA SER A 111 -0.14 -5.78 -19.94
C SER A 111 -1.42 -5.24 -20.58
N TYR A 112 -1.88 -4.06 -20.13
CA TYR A 112 -2.97 -3.34 -20.80
C TYR A 112 -2.63 -2.99 -22.24
N ALA A 113 -1.45 -2.40 -22.49
CA ALA A 113 -1.01 -2.02 -23.83
C ALA A 113 -0.88 -3.22 -24.78
N ALA A 114 -0.37 -4.35 -24.29
CA ALA A 114 -0.26 -5.60 -25.05
C ALA A 114 -1.65 -6.13 -25.44
N GLN A 115 -2.59 -6.16 -24.51
CA GLN A 115 -3.98 -6.57 -24.80
C GLN A 115 -4.66 -5.59 -25.75
N ALA A 116 -4.48 -4.28 -25.57
CA ALA A 116 -5.02 -3.27 -26.47
C ALA A 116 -4.47 -3.43 -27.88
N GLY A 117 -3.16 -3.64 -28.02
CA GLY A 117 -2.50 -3.89 -29.30
C GLY A 117 -3.01 -5.16 -30.01
N SER A 118 -3.32 -6.21 -29.26
CA SER A 118 -3.79 -7.48 -29.83
C SER A 118 -5.29 -7.51 -30.10
N SER A 119 -6.10 -6.72 -29.40
CA SER A 119 -7.57 -6.79 -29.49
C SER A 119 -8.21 -5.64 -30.27
N LEU A 120 -7.60 -4.43 -30.28
CA LEU A 120 -8.15 -3.28 -30.96
C LEU A 120 -7.72 -3.17 -32.44
N TYR A 121 -6.61 -3.81 -32.83
CA TYR A 121 -6.04 -3.73 -34.16
C TYR A 121 -6.00 -5.11 -34.82
N PRO A 122 -6.11 -5.19 -36.15
CA PRO A 122 -5.84 -6.42 -36.87
C PRO A 122 -4.42 -6.91 -36.65
N GLN A 123 -4.26 -8.21 -36.45
CA GLN A 123 -2.95 -8.87 -36.37
C GLN A 123 -2.50 -9.24 -37.76
N VAL A 124 -1.21 -9.03 -38.07
CA VAL A 124 -0.59 -9.33 -39.32
C VAL A 124 0.60 -10.23 -39.10
N ASP A 125 0.51 -11.46 -39.61
CA ASP A 125 1.54 -12.49 -39.46
C ASP A 125 2.09 -12.86 -40.81
N ALA A 126 3.43 -13.00 -40.95
CA ALA A 126 4.07 -13.62 -42.09
C ALA A 126 4.35 -15.10 -41.76
N ASN A 127 4.06 -15.96 -42.67
CA ASN A 127 4.30 -17.40 -42.54
C ASN A 127 5.05 -17.99 -43.69
N LEU A 128 6.01 -18.86 -43.37
CA LEU A 128 6.71 -19.74 -44.29
C LEU A 128 6.52 -21.17 -43.81
N GLY A 129 6.12 -22.06 -44.68
CA GLY A 129 5.88 -23.45 -44.30
C GLY A 129 6.35 -24.42 -45.36
N ALA A 130 6.81 -25.59 -44.94
CA ALA A 130 7.08 -26.76 -45.79
C ALA A 130 6.37 -27.96 -45.14
N LEU A 131 5.56 -28.62 -45.90
CA LEU A 131 4.80 -29.82 -45.51
C LEU A 131 5.11 -30.95 -46.46
N ARG A 132 5.48 -32.10 -45.94
CA ARG A 132 5.50 -33.36 -46.69
C ARG A 132 4.40 -34.25 -46.20
N GLN A 133 3.46 -34.57 -47.06
CA GLN A 133 2.25 -35.30 -46.68
C GLN A 133 2.02 -36.49 -47.61
N ARG A 134 1.59 -37.62 -47.00
CA ARG A 134 1.05 -38.79 -47.67
C ARG A 134 -0.47 -38.75 -47.53
N THR A 135 -1.18 -38.70 -48.62
CA THR A 135 -2.63 -38.77 -48.65
C THR A 135 -3.09 -40.10 -49.25
N ASN A 136 -4.20 -40.62 -48.79
CA ASN A 136 -4.84 -41.81 -49.27
C ASN A 136 -6.23 -41.45 -49.79
N ASN A 137 -6.53 -41.78 -51.04
CA ASN A 137 -7.82 -41.50 -51.66
C ASN A 137 -8.99 -42.33 -51.14
N SER A 138 -8.73 -43.35 -50.32
CA SER A 138 -9.78 -44.17 -49.69
C SER A 138 -10.66 -43.36 -48.73
N GLY A 139 -10.15 -42.25 -48.11
CA GLY A 139 -10.92 -41.31 -47.30
C GLY A 139 -11.99 -40.54 -48.09
N PHE A 140 -11.87 -40.49 -49.41
CA PHE A 140 -12.83 -39.87 -50.34
C PHE A 140 -13.67 -40.92 -51.12
N GLY A 141 -13.64 -42.17 -50.70
CA GLY A 141 -14.41 -43.25 -51.34
C GLY A 141 -13.92 -43.65 -52.74
N GLN A 142 -12.69 -43.22 -53.11
CA GLN A 142 -12.09 -43.57 -54.39
C GLN A 142 -11.04 -44.67 -54.24
N SER A 143 -11.12 -45.69 -55.07
CA SER A 143 -10.08 -46.71 -55.22
C SER A 143 -8.89 -46.13 -56.00
N GLY A 144 -7.81 -45.77 -55.32
CA GLY A 144 -6.64 -45.19 -55.96
C GLY A 144 -5.51 -44.96 -55.01
N GLY A 145 -4.31 -44.97 -55.55
CA GLY A 145 -3.06 -45.03 -54.83
C GLY A 145 -2.77 -43.92 -53.83
N GLU A 146 -1.75 -44.16 -53.06
CA GLU A 146 -1.14 -43.23 -52.13
C GLU A 146 -0.40 -42.15 -52.92
N HIS A 147 -0.62 -40.88 -52.54
CA HIS A 147 0.13 -39.75 -53.09
C HIS A 147 0.98 -39.12 -51.98
N ILE A 148 2.28 -39.06 -52.20
CA ILE A 148 3.20 -38.31 -51.39
C ILE A 148 3.54 -37.04 -52.16
N PHE A 149 3.34 -35.89 -51.52
CA PHE A 149 3.70 -34.59 -52.12
C PHE A 149 4.34 -33.68 -51.07
N ASP A 150 5.17 -32.79 -51.55
CA ASP A 150 5.70 -31.68 -50.78
C ASP A 150 4.87 -30.45 -51.09
N LEU A 151 4.59 -29.62 -50.06
CA LEU A 151 3.86 -28.39 -50.19
C LEU A 151 4.62 -27.28 -49.50
N TYR A 152 5.01 -26.30 -50.28
CA TYR A 152 5.68 -25.10 -49.77
C TYR A 152 4.72 -23.94 -49.82
N ASN A 153 4.68 -23.13 -48.74
CA ASN A 153 3.86 -21.93 -48.69
C ASN A 153 4.64 -20.76 -48.10
N ALA A 154 4.38 -19.58 -48.64
CA ALA A 154 4.87 -18.30 -48.15
C ALA A 154 3.73 -17.28 -48.23
N GLY A 155 3.44 -16.56 -47.16
CA GLY A 155 2.31 -15.63 -47.18
C GLY A 155 2.22 -14.73 -46.00
N VAL A 156 1.24 -13.84 -46.06
CA VAL A 156 0.83 -12.94 -44.99
C VAL A 156 -0.62 -13.27 -44.66
N LYS A 157 -0.88 -13.37 -43.36
CA LYS A 157 -2.23 -13.54 -42.77
C LYS A 157 -2.57 -12.31 -41.96
N VAL A 158 -3.76 -11.77 -42.17
CA VAL A 158 -4.37 -10.74 -41.34
C VAL A 158 -5.53 -11.38 -40.61
N SER A 159 -5.64 -11.16 -39.31
CA SER A 159 -6.76 -11.66 -38.50
C SER A 159 -7.30 -10.55 -37.57
N TYR A 160 -8.61 -10.49 -37.41
CA TYR A 160 -9.27 -9.52 -36.57
C TYR A 160 -10.54 -10.11 -35.95
N ASN A 161 -10.67 -9.96 -34.63
CA ASN A 161 -11.89 -10.33 -33.90
C ASN A 161 -12.77 -9.09 -33.74
N LEU A 162 -13.99 -9.14 -34.30
CA LEU A 162 -14.97 -8.08 -34.17
C LEU A 162 -15.63 -8.13 -32.77
N ASP A 163 -15.36 -7.11 -31.95
CA ASP A 163 -15.89 -7.03 -30.59
C ASP A 163 -17.31 -6.44 -30.57
N LEU A 164 -18.28 -7.14 -31.13
CA LEU A 164 -19.67 -6.68 -31.22
C LEU A 164 -20.35 -6.57 -29.87
N PHE A 165 -20.03 -7.50 -28.96
CA PHE A 165 -20.65 -7.61 -27.63
C PHE A 165 -19.77 -7.05 -26.53
N GLY A 166 -18.64 -6.44 -26.86
CA GLY A 166 -17.78 -5.74 -25.90
C GLY A 166 -16.93 -6.61 -25.00
N GLY A 167 -16.70 -7.89 -25.34
CA GLY A 167 -15.84 -8.78 -24.57
C GLY A 167 -14.39 -8.28 -24.46
N ASN A 168 -13.81 -7.80 -25.57
CA ASN A 168 -12.48 -7.19 -25.59
C ASN A 168 -12.46 -5.85 -24.86
N ARG A 169 -13.49 -5.03 -25.01
CA ARG A 169 -13.62 -3.76 -24.27
C ARG A 169 -13.67 -3.99 -22.76
N ARG A 170 -14.47 -4.98 -22.29
CA ARG A 170 -14.52 -5.36 -20.87
C ARG A 170 -13.19 -5.92 -20.38
N ALA A 171 -12.47 -6.70 -21.18
CA ALA A 171 -11.14 -7.20 -20.83
C ALA A 171 -10.12 -6.04 -20.66
N LEU A 172 -10.17 -5.05 -21.54
CA LEU A 172 -9.35 -3.83 -21.42
C LEU A 172 -9.75 -2.98 -20.19
N GLU A 173 -11.04 -2.86 -19.90
CA GLU A 173 -11.54 -2.20 -18.68
C GLU A 173 -11.03 -2.89 -17.41
N ALA A 174 -11.01 -4.23 -17.37
CA ALA A 174 -10.45 -4.99 -16.26
C ALA A 174 -8.95 -4.73 -16.09
N LEU A 175 -8.18 -4.76 -17.18
CA LEU A 175 -6.74 -4.49 -17.13
C LEU A 175 -6.41 -3.03 -16.78
N ALA A 176 -7.21 -2.07 -17.23
CA ALA A 176 -7.09 -0.67 -16.83
C ALA A 176 -7.32 -0.50 -15.32
N ALA A 177 -8.36 -1.14 -14.78
CA ALA A 177 -8.63 -1.14 -13.35
C ALA A 177 -7.53 -1.85 -12.53
N GLN A 178 -6.90 -2.90 -13.08
CA GLN A 178 -5.73 -3.55 -12.46
C GLN A 178 -4.50 -2.63 -12.47
N ALA A 179 -4.29 -1.82 -13.53
CA ALA A 179 -3.23 -0.82 -13.54
C ALA A 179 -3.49 0.29 -12.51
N ASP A 180 -4.75 0.74 -12.37
CA ASP A 180 -5.15 1.67 -11.31
C ASP A 180 -4.89 1.09 -9.91
N TYR A 181 -5.21 -0.20 -9.68
CA TYR A 181 -4.89 -0.89 -8.44
C TYR A 181 -3.39 -0.79 -8.12
N GLN A 182 -2.51 -1.07 -9.09
CA GLN A 182 -1.06 -0.99 -8.87
C GLN A 182 -0.60 0.46 -8.63
N ARG A 183 -1.23 1.45 -9.25
CA ARG A 183 -0.98 2.87 -8.98
C ARG A 183 -1.28 3.21 -7.53
N TYR A 184 -2.45 2.81 -7.00
CA TYR A 184 -2.81 3.06 -5.61
C TYR A 184 -1.93 2.28 -4.63
N GLN A 185 -1.50 1.05 -4.99
CA GLN A 185 -0.52 0.29 -4.20
C GLN A 185 0.83 1.02 -4.10
N LEU A 186 1.30 1.63 -5.18
CA LEU A 186 2.51 2.45 -5.18
C LEU A 186 2.37 3.66 -4.25
N GLU A 187 1.23 4.37 -4.29
CA GLU A 187 0.98 5.50 -3.39
C GLU A 187 0.90 5.05 -1.93
N GLY A 188 0.23 3.93 -1.65
CA GLY A 188 0.21 3.32 -0.31
C GLY A 188 1.60 2.94 0.17
N ALA A 189 2.46 2.40 -0.69
CA ALA A 189 3.84 2.05 -0.36
C ALA A 189 4.69 3.31 -0.05
N ARG A 190 4.51 4.41 -0.79
CA ARG A 190 5.16 5.71 -0.51
C ARG A 190 4.78 6.24 0.87
N GLN A 191 3.48 6.25 1.18
CA GLN A 191 2.98 6.71 2.48
C GLN A 191 3.49 5.83 3.63
N THR A 192 3.48 4.52 3.43
CA THR A 192 4.00 3.57 4.42
C THR A 192 5.50 3.76 4.66
N LEU A 193 6.28 3.95 3.60
CA LEU A 193 7.72 4.20 3.72
C LEU A 193 8.01 5.50 4.48
N ALA A 194 7.37 6.60 4.09
CA ALA A 194 7.53 7.89 4.77
C ALA A 194 7.17 7.80 6.26
N GLY A 195 6.06 7.12 6.57
CA GLY A 195 5.64 6.91 7.95
C GLY A 195 6.56 6.01 8.74
N ASN A 196 7.09 4.95 8.14
CA ASN A 196 8.06 4.08 8.80
C ASN A 196 9.38 4.82 9.10
N ILE A 197 9.85 5.67 8.18
CA ILE A 197 11.04 6.51 8.42
C ILE A 197 10.76 7.51 9.55
N ALA A 198 9.62 8.21 9.52
CA ALA A 198 9.25 9.18 10.54
C ALA A 198 9.16 8.54 11.94
N THR A 199 8.42 7.43 12.07
CA THR A 199 8.26 6.74 13.33
C THR A 199 9.56 6.12 13.85
N ALA A 200 10.41 5.60 12.96
CA ALA A 200 11.73 5.08 13.34
C ALA A 200 12.68 6.22 13.78
N ALA A 201 12.66 7.39 13.14
CA ALA A 201 13.41 8.57 13.57
C ALA A 201 12.96 9.07 14.94
N MET A 202 11.65 9.09 15.20
CA MET A 202 11.09 9.44 16.51
C MET A 202 11.45 8.41 17.59
N ALA A 203 11.46 7.10 17.24
CA ALA A 203 11.92 6.04 18.15
C ALA A 203 13.42 6.15 18.44
N GLN A 204 14.25 6.50 17.46
CA GLN A 204 15.68 6.78 17.68
C GLN A 204 15.85 7.91 18.69
N ALA A 205 15.13 9.02 18.52
CA ALA A 205 15.17 10.14 19.45
C ALA A 205 14.69 9.74 20.86
N GLN A 206 13.68 8.90 20.98
CA GLN A 206 13.22 8.35 22.25
C GLN A 206 14.32 7.55 22.95
N TYR A 207 14.92 6.59 22.25
CA TYR A 207 15.99 5.76 22.84
C TYR A 207 17.21 6.58 23.22
N ALA A 208 17.62 7.55 22.39
CA ALA A 208 18.71 8.47 22.70
C ALA A 208 18.39 9.28 24.00
N ALA A 209 17.19 9.77 24.14
CA ALA A 209 16.76 10.49 25.35
C ALA A 209 16.68 9.60 26.59
N GLN A 210 16.24 8.34 26.45
CA GLN A 210 16.23 7.37 27.55
C GLN A 210 17.65 6.99 27.99
N ILE A 211 18.56 6.79 27.05
CA ILE A 211 19.98 6.53 27.33
C ILE A 211 20.58 7.71 28.09
N SER A 212 20.42 8.93 27.61
CA SER A 212 20.92 10.14 28.26
C SER A 212 20.36 10.32 29.66
N ALA A 213 19.05 10.10 29.86
CA ALA A 213 18.44 10.14 31.18
C ALA A 213 19.01 9.08 32.13
N THR A 214 19.22 7.84 31.65
CA THR A 214 19.78 6.74 32.45
C THR A 214 21.26 6.99 32.79
N GLU A 215 22.04 7.54 31.86
CA GLU A 215 23.45 7.89 32.11
C GLU A 215 23.58 9.03 33.16
N ALA A 216 22.68 10.02 33.12
CA ALA A 216 22.62 11.06 34.17
C ALA A 216 22.30 10.47 35.55
N ILE A 217 21.38 9.51 35.62
CA ILE A 217 21.04 8.79 36.86
C ILE A 217 22.25 7.98 37.36
N LEU A 218 22.95 7.27 36.45
CA LEU A 218 24.18 6.52 36.78
C LEU A 218 25.26 7.43 37.39
N GLY A 219 25.49 8.61 36.82
CA GLY A 219 26.45 9.57 37.36
C GLY A 219 26.09 10.02 38.77
N ALA A 220 24.79 10.27 39.04
CA ALA A 220 24.33 10.61 40.37
C ALA A 220 24.47 9.44 41.38
N GLN A 221 24.13 8.21 40.97
CA GLN A 221 24.28 6.99 41.78
C GLN A 221 25.75 6.65 42.07
N GLN A 222 26.65 6.80 41.08
CA GLN A 222 28.06 6.61 41.29
C GLN A 222 28.59 7.56 42.40
N SER A 223 28.25 8.85 42.32
CA SER A 223 28.65 9.82 43.33
C SER A 223 28.16 9.41 44.74
N GLN A 224 26.95 8.85 44.82
CA GLN A 224 26.43 8.35 46.12
C GLN A 224 27.14 7.11 46.63
N VAL A 225 27.50 6.15 45.77
CA VAL A 225 28.31 5.02 46.14
C VAL A 225 29.67 5.46 46.67
N ASP A 226 30.30 6.45 46.03
CA ASP A 226 31.62 6.99 46.48
C ASP A 226 31.52 7.65 47.84
N ILE A 227 30.44 8.40 48.11
CA ILE A 227 30.15 8.98 49.43
C ILE A 227 29.93 7.86 50.48
N ALA A 228 29.10 6.86 50.14
CA ALA A 228 28.80 5.75 51.03
C ALA A 228 30.06 4.96 51.38
N HIS A 229 30.96 4.70 50.40
CA HIS A 229 32.23 4.05 50.63
C HIS A 229 33.10 4.82 51.66
N LYS A 230 33.21 6.16 51.52
CA LYS A 230 33.93 6.99 52.48
C LYS A 230 33.28 6.95 53.89
N ARG A 231 31.96 6.98 54.00
CA ARG A 231 31.23 6.88 55.25
C ARG A 231 31.41 5.52 55.93
N PHE A 232 31.40 4.45 55.13
CA PHE A 232 31.70 3.08 55.64
C PHE A 232 33.11 2.99 56.20
N THR A 233 34.12 3.51 55.49
CA THR A 233 35.53 3.47 55.96
C THR A 233 35.74 4.26 57.24
N LEU A 234 34.88 5.30 57.50
CA LEU A 234 34.86 6.07 58.75
C LEU A 234 33.97 5.44 59.84
N GLY A 235 33.36 4.26 59.59
CA GLY A 235 32.44 3.60 60.50
C GLY A 235 31.09 4.25 60.69
N ALA A 236 30.67 5.20 59.79
CA ALA A 236 29.46 5.95 59.92
C ALA A 236 28.21 5.29 59.29
N ILE A 237 28.39 4.21 58.48
CA ILE A 237 27.32 3.38 57.93
C ILE A 237 27.69 1.91 57.94
N ALA A 238 26.66 1.03 57.84
CA ALA A 238 26.88 -0.40 57.75
C ALA A 238 27.35 -0.83 56.33
N ARG A 239 28.09 -1.91 56.22
CA ARG A 239 28.51 -2.50 54.93
C ARG A 239 27.32 -2.86 54.04
N GLY A 240 26.18 -3.28 54.64
CA GLY A 240 24.95 -3.57 53.91
C GLY A 240 24.38 -2.38 53.16
N ASP A 241 24.50 -1.18 53.70
CA ASP A 241 24.03 0.04 53.05
C ASP A 241 24.84 0.38 51.77
N GLU A 242 26.19 0.25 51.88
CA GLU A 242 27.08 0.43 50.74
C GLU A 242 26.83 -0.59 49.65
N LEU A 243 26.69 -1.88 49.98
CA LEU A 243 26.42 -2.95 49.01
C LEU A 243 25.06 -2.77 48.33
N SER A 244 24.09 -2.25 49.02
CA SER A 244 22.76 -1.98 48.46
C SER A 244 22.79 -0.83 47.44
N LEU A 245 23.57 0.24 47.71
CA LEU A 245 23.82 1.31 46.72
C LEU A 245 24.56 0.80 45.47
N LEU A 246 25.58 -0.03 45.69
CA LEU A 246 26.31 -0.66 44.62
C LEU A 246 25.39 -1.56 43.77
N THR A 247 24.54 -2.35 44.40
CA THR A 247 23.53 -3.17 43.71
C THR A 247 22.64 -2.33 42.82
N GLN A 248 22.12 -1.22 43.31
CA GLN A 248 21.27 -0.31 42.52
C GLN A 248 22.02 0.32 41.36
N LEU A 249 23.24 0.77 41.56
CA LEU A 249 24.11 1.30 40.50
C LEU A 249 24.29 0.26 39.37
N GLU A 250 24.62 -0.99 39.72
CA GLU A 250 24.85 -2.04 38.74
C GLU A 250 23.56 -2.47 38.03
N GLN A 251 22.41 -2.46 38.72
CA GLN A 251 21.12 -2.69 38.10
C GLN A 251 20.77 -1.58 37.06
N THR A 252 21.02 -0.32 37.42
CA THR A 252 20.84 0.80 36.48
C THR A 252 21.83 0.69 35.32
N ARG A 253 23.08 0.33 35.57
CA ARG A 253 24.09 0.09 34.53
C ARG A 253 23.66 -1.03 33.57
N ALA A 254 23.09 -2.13 34.12
CA ALA A 254 22.60 -3.25 33.35
C ALA A 254 21.37 -2.88 32.45
N SER A 255 20.67 -1.77 32.71
CA SER A 255 19.57 -1.30 31.87
C SER A 255 20.03 -0.57 30.59
N LEU A 256 21.30 -0.11 30.50
CA LEU A 256 21.82 0.60 29.33
C LEU A 256 22.04 -0.28 28.08
N PRO A 257 22.65 -1.48 28.19
CA PRO A 257 22.89 -2.29 27.00
C PRO A 257 21.64 -2.62 26.19
N PRO A 258 20.49 -2.96 26.77
CA PRO A 258 19.23 -3.14 26.02
C PRO A 258 18.80 -1.87 25.29
N LEU A 259 18.87 -0.70 25.91
CA LEU A 259 18.51 0.58 25.26
C LEU A 259 19.43 0.92 24.09
N ARG A 260 20.75 0.72 24.28
CA ARG A 260 21.74 0.89 23.20
C ARG A 260 21.52 -0.07 22.05
N ASN A 261 21.14 -1.32 22.35
CA ASN A 261 20.80 -2.31 21.32
C ASN A 261 19.56 -1.86 20.53
N GLN A 262 18.50 -1.39 21.19
CA GLN A 262 17.31 -0.86 20.52
C GLN A 262 17.63 0.36 19.65
N LEU A 263 18.47 1.27 20.12
CA LEU A 263 18.95 2.41 19.33
C LEU A 263 19.70 1.95 18.06
N GLN A 264 20.60 0.97 18.20
CA GLN A 264 21.34 0.43 17.06
C GLN A 264 20.43 -0.30 16.07
N GLN A 265 19.49 -1.12 16.55
CA GLN A 265 18.49 -1.77 15.69
C GLN A 265 17.64 -0.75 14.93
N THR A 266 17.26 0.36 15.57
CA THR A 266 16.51 1.45 14.92
C THR A 266 17.36 2.13 13.85
N ASN A 267 18.66 2.34 14.08
CA ASN A 267 19.60 2.87 13.08
C ASN A 267 19.73 1.92 11.89
N HIS A 268 19.82 0.61 12.13
CA HIS A 268 19.85 -0.39 11.06
C HIS A 268 18.53 -0.40 10.25
N LEU A 269 17.40 -0.27 10.93
CA LEU A 269 16.10 -0.14 10.26
C LEU A 269 16.03 1.09 9.37
N LEU A 270 16.45 2.26 9.88
CA LEU A 270 16.49 3.51 9.10
C LEU A 270 17.39 3.36 7.87
N ALA A 271 18.57 2.74 8.00
CA ALA A 271 19.46 2.47 6.88
C ALA A 271 18.77 1.66 5.78
N VAL A 272 18.08 0.58 6.15
CA VAL A 272 17.33 -0.25 5.19
C VAL A 272 16.18 0.52 4.55
N LEU A 273 15.45 1.34 5.32
CA LEU A 273 14.33 2.13 4.81
C LEU A 273 14.79 3.18 3.77
N VAL A 274 15.99 3.74 3.93
CA VAL A 274 16.56 4.68 2.94
C VAL A 274 17.34 3.99 1.82
N GLY A 275 17.31 2.66 1.76
CA GLY A 275 17.91 1.88 0.68
C GLY A 275 19.41 1.64 0.81
N GLU A 276 19.99 1.81 2.01
CA GLU A 276 21.41 1.64 2.28
C GLU A 276 21.69 0.42 3.15
N ALA A 277 22.87 -0.17 2.98
CA ALA A 277 23.33 -1.23 3.87
C ALA A 277 23.70 -0.65 5.26
N PRO A 278 23.30 -1.28 6.39
CA PRO A 278 23.58 -0.77 7.73
C PRO A 278 25.03 -0.41 8.03
N GLY A 279 26.00 -1.12 7.40
CA GLY A 279 27.43 -0.86 7.57
C GLY A 279 27.99 0.31 6.74
N ALA A 280 27.21 0.86 5.81
CA ALA A 280 27.63 1.98 4.92
C ALA A 280 26.80 3.24 5.15
N ALA A 281 25.61 3.12 5.75
CA ALA A 281 24.67 4.22 5.92
C ALA A 281 25.16 5.24 6.95
N THR A 282 24.98 6.51 6.62
CA THR A 282 25.18 7.63 7.54
C THR A 282 23.83 8.16 7.99
N ILE A 283 23.28 7.56 9.04
CA ILE A 283 21.98 7.96 9.59
C ILE A 283 22.16 9.14 10.56
N PRO A 284 21.40 10.26 10.37
CA PRO A 284 21.46 11.39 11.28
C PRO A 284 21.00 10.98 12.68
N GLN A 285 21.61 11.58 13.70
CA GLN A 285 21.16 11.40 15.08
C GLN A 285 20.02 12.37 15.36
N PHE A 286 18.91 11.82 15.83
CA PHE A 286 17.73 12.58 16.25
C PHE A 286 17.65 12.70 17.75
N SER A 287 17.18 13.86 18.20
CA SER A 287 16.75 14.15 19.57
C SER A 287 15.28 14.57 19.56
N LEU A 288 14.60 14.47 20.70
CA LEU A 288 13.21 14.93 20.81
C LEU A 288 13.05 16.43 20.53
N SER A 289 14.12 17.23 20.70
CA SER A 289 14.13 18.65 20.38
C SER A 289 14.26 18.96 18.87
N ASP A 290 14.59 17.96 18.05
CA ASP A 290 14.59 18.12 16.58
C ASP A 290 13.17 18.13 16.01
N PHE A 291 12.15 17.84 16.82
CA PHE A 291 10.75 17.75 16.40
C PHE A 291 9.88 18.79 17.08
N THR A 292 8.95 19.34 16.33
CA THR A 292 7.84 20.16 16.84
C THR A 292 6.54 19.39 16.73
N LEU A 293 5.66 19.58 17.71
CA LEU A 293 4.32 19.00 17.67
C LEU A 293 3.39 19.96 16.91
N PRO A 294 2.76 19.55 15.80
CA PRO A 294 1.82 20.41 15.07
C PRO A 294 0.64 20.82 15.97
N ALA A 295 0.34 22.12 16.00
CA ALA A 295 -0.77 22.65 16.79
C ALA A 295 -2.13 22.34 16.16
N ASP A 296 -2.20 22.32 14.83
CA ASP A 296 -3.39 21.96 14.07
C ASP A 296 -3.15 20.62 13.37
N VAL A 297 -4.13 19.72 13.48
CA VAL A 297 -4.10 18.40 12.85
C VAL A 297 -5.35 18.22 11.99
N PRO A 298 -5.19 17.73 10.75
CA PRO A 298 -6.30 17.58 9.81
C PRO A 298 -7.26 16.49 10.28
N LEU A 299 -8.55 16.74 10.08
CA LEU A 299 -9.61 15.78 10.31
C LEU A 299 -10.54 15.77 9.11
N LEU A 300 -10.38 14.80 8.21
CA LEU A 300 -11.28 14.59 7.08
C LEU A 300 -12.62 14.05 7.55
N VAL A 301 -13.70 14.38 6.85
CA VAL A 301 -14.98 13.72 7.09
C VAL A 301 -14.96 12.29 6.55
N PRO A 302 -15.71 11.34 7.14
CA PRO A 302 -15.65 9.92 6.75
C PRO A 302 -15.88 9.66 5.25
N SER A 303 -16.74 10.43 4.60
CA SER A 303 -17.01 10.30 3.16
C SER A 303 -15.85 10.77 2.26
N GLU A 304 -15.05 11.74 2.70
CA GLU A 304 -13.85 12.19 2.00
C GLU A 304 -12.68 11.23 2.21
N LEU A 305 -12.56 10.67 3.41
CA LEU A 305 -11.53 9.69 3.74
C LEU A 305 -11.54 8.51 2.75
N VAL A 306 -12.73 7.99 2.42
CA VAL A 306 -12.90 6.88 1.46
C VAL A 306 -12.30 7.22 0.10
N ARG A 307 -12.35 8.48 -0.31
CA ARG A 307 -11.82 8.96 -1.59
C ARG A 307 -10.31 9.24 -1.55
N GLN A 308 -9.75 9.46 -0.37
CA GLN A 308 -8.36 9.89 -0.22
C GLN A 308 -7.40 8.77 0.18
N ARG A 309 -7.88 7.68 0.78
CA ARG A 309 -7.01 6.58 1.21
C ARG A 309 -6.62 5.67 0.04
N PRO A 310 -5.30 5.48 -0.22
CA PRO A 310 -4.83 4.64 -1.32
C PRO A 310 -5.27 3.17 -1.20
N ASP A 311 -5.34 2.60 0.02
CA ASP A 311 -5.78 1.23 0.26
C ASP A 311 -7.26 1.00 -0.08
N ILE A 312 -8.13 1.99 0.21
CA ILE A 312 -9.54 1.94 -0.14
C ILE A 312 -9.70 2.10 -1.66
N GLN A 313 -8.97 3.04 -2.28
CA GLN A 313 -8.99 3.22 -3.73
C GLN A 313 -8.44 1.99 -4.48
N ALA A 314 -7.44 1.32 -3.93
CA ALA A 314 -6.94 0.06 -4.47
C ALA A 314 -8.02 -1.03 -4.46
N SER A 315 -8.74 -1.19 -3.34
CA SER A 315 -9.83 -2.16 -3.25
C SER A 315 -11.02 -1.82 -4.16
N GLU A 316 -11.31 -0.54 -4.38
CA GLU A 316 -12.31 -0.09 -5.36
C GLU A 316 -11.88 -0.42 -6.80
N ALA A 317 -10.59 -0.25 -7.13
CA ALA A 317 -10.07 -0.62 -8.44
C ALA A 317 -10.20 -2.11 -8.71
N LEU A 318 -9.96 -2.98 -7.72
CA LEU A 318 -10.20 -4.43 -7.83
C LEU A 318 -11.69 -4.76 -8.01
N LEU A 319 -12.58 -4.03 -7.35
CA LEU A 319 -14.03 -4.18 -7.56
C LEU A 319 -14.43 -3.82 -9.00
N ARG A 320 -13.86 -2.73 -9.57
CA ARG A 320 -14.05 -2.36 -10.98
C ARG A 320 -13.52 -3.43 -11.92
N ALA A 321 -12.34 -3.99 -11.64
CA ALA A 321 -11.77 -5.06 -12.43
C ALA A 321 -12.68 -6.30 -12.43
N ALA A 322 -13.16 -6.73 -11.25
CA ALA A 322 -14.06 -7.88 -11.12
C ALA A 322 -15.41 -7.66 -11.84
N ASN A 323 -15.96 -6.44 -11.82
CA ASN A 323 -17.16 -6.08 -12.59
C ASN A 323 -16.92 -6.23 -14.11
N ALA A 324 -15.78 -5.75 -14.59
CA ALA A 324 -15.44 -5.88 -16.00
C ALA A 324 -15.19 -7.34 -16.41
N GLU A 325 -14.51 -8.14 -15.57
CA GLU A 325 -14.32 -9.58 -15.80
C GLU A 325 -15.66 -10.35 -15.80
N TYR A 326 -16.61 -9.93 -15.00
CA TYR A 326 -17.98 -10.48 -15.05
C TYR A 326 -18.61 -10.20 -16.42
N GLY A 327 -18.45 -8.99 -16.98
CA GLY A 327 -18.85 -8.64 -18.34
C GLY A 327 -18.16 -9.50 -19.41
N VAL A 328 -16.84 -9.78 -19.24
CA VAL A 328 -16.10 -10.71 -20.11
C VAL A 328 -16.70 -12.12 -20.07
N ALA A 329 -17.05 -12.62 -18.88
CA ALA A 329 -17.66 -13.95 -18.75
C ALA A 329 -19.03 -14.04 -19.45
N ILE A 330 -19.84 -12.99 -19.32
CA ILE A 330 -21.14 -12.88 -20.02
C ILE A 330 -20.93 -12.86 -21.54
N SER A 331 -19.96 -12.08 -22.05
CA SER A 331 -19.71 -11.94 -23.49
C SER A 331 -19.38 -13.27 -24.20
N LYS A 332 -18.79 -14.24 -23.49
CA LYS A 332 -18.48 -15.58 -23.99
C LYS A 332 -19.74 -16.40 -24.34
N SER A 333 -20.91 -15.99 -23.87
CA SER A 333 -22.21 -16.60 -24.19
C SER A 333 -22.80 -16.04 -25.49
N TYR A 334 -22.22 -15.01 -26.07
CA TYR A 334 -22.68 -14.34 -27.30
C TYR A 334 -21.87 -14.77 -28.53
N PRO A 335 -22.40 -14.54 -29.75
CA PRO A 335 -21.71 -14.85 -30.97
C PRO A 335 -20.35 -14.14 -31.08
N GLN A 336 -19.34 -14.84 -31.56
CA GLN A 336 -18.00 -14.30 -31.84
C GLN A 336 -17.80 -14.24 -33.35
N ILE A 337 -17.36 -13.12 -33.88
CA ILE A 337 -17.06 -12.94 -35.30
C ILE A 337 -15.56 -12.74 -35.49
N ASN A 338 -14.97 -13.68 -36.24
CA ASN A 338 -13.56 -13.60 -36.59
C ASN A 338 -13.43 -13.36 -38.09
N LEU A 339 -12.69 -12.33 -38.47
CA LEU A 339 -12.31 -12.03 -39.84
C LEU A 339 -10.88 -12.47 -40.08
N SER A 340 -10.62 -13.15 -41.18
CA SER A 340 -9.24 -13.45 -41.58
C SER A 340 -9.07 -13.31 -43.10
N ALA A 341 -7.94 -12.76 -43.50
CA ALA A 341 -7.52 -12.67 -44.89
C ALA A 341 -6.11 -13.23 -45.02
N THR A 342 -5.89 -14.00 -46.06
CA THR A 342 -4.56 -14.50 -46.41
C THR A 342 -4.22 -14.13 -47.85
N LEU A 343 -2.97 -13.76 -48.06
CA LEU A 343 -2.38 -13.55 -49.40
C LEU A 343 -1.01 -14.20 -49.37
N GLY A 344 -0.75 -15.06 -50.33
CA GLY A 344 0.53 -15.77 -50.39
C GLY A 344 0.75 -16.55 -51.67
N SER A 345 1.77 -17.38 -51.66
CA SER A 345 2.11 -18.30 -52.70
C SER A 345 2.19 -19.73 -52.18
N GLN A 346 1.75 -20.70 -52.93
CA GLN A 346 1.77 -22.11 -52.60
C GLN A 346 2.19 -22.94 -53.80
N ALA A 347 3.14 -23.87 -53.63
CA ALA A 347 3.65 -24.72 -54.72
C ALA A 347 4.18 -26.06 -54.20
N LEU A 348 4.26 -27.04 -55.13
CA LEU A 348 4.78 -28.39 -54.85
C LEU A 348 6.32 -28.45 -54.85
N SER A 349 7.00 -27.37 -55.25
CA SER A 349 8.46 -27.25 -55.21
C SER A 349 8.88 -25.83 -54.79
N THR A 350 10.05 -25.70 -54.21
CA THR A 350 10.61 -24.40 -53.84
C THR A 350 10.89 -23.49 -55.05
N SER A 351 11.24 -24.07 -56.18
CA SER A 351 11.54 -23.32 -57.42
C SER A 351 10.29 -22.70 -58.05
N SER A 352 9.10 -23.28 -57.83
CA SER A 352 7.83 -22.80 -58.35
C SER A 352 7.04 -21.95 -57.37
N LEU A 353 7.55 -21.78 -56.14
CA LEU A 353 6.82 -21.08 -55.05
C LEU A 353 6.42 -19.63 -55.41
N PHE A 354 7.27 -18.92 -56.16
CA PHE A 354 7.00 -17.57 -56.63
C PHE A 354 6.79 -17.48 -58.13
N GLY A 355 6.48 -18.64 -58.78
CA GLY A 355 6.23 -18.74 -60.19
C GLY A 355 4.78 -18.37 -60.60
N PRO A 356 4.52 -18.34 -61.92
CA PRO A 356 3.17 -18.09 -62.42
C PRO A 356 2.18 -19.14 -61.90
N GLY A 357 1.04 -18.70 -61.34
CA GLY A 357 -0.02 -19.59 -60.82
C GLY A 357 0.15 -20.07 -59.39
N SER A 358 1.19 -19.66 -58.67
CA SER A 358 1.39 -20.01 -57.25
C SER A 358 0.63 -19.10 -56.27
N ILE A 359 0.12 -17.95 -56.71
CA ILE A 359 -0.57 -16.97 -55.85
C ILE A 359 -1.92 -17.53 -55.36
N ILE A 360 -2.09 -17.48 -54.05
CA ILE A 360 -3.35 -17.83 -53.38
C ILE A 360 -3.79 -16.67 -52.52
N TRP A 361 -5.08 -16.51 -52.41
CA TRP A 361 -5.70 -15.58 -51.45
C TRP A 361 -6.99 -16.16 -50.87
N SER A 362 -7.32 -15.79 -49.66
CA SER A 362 -8.64 -16.10 -49.07
C SER A 362 -9.10 -14.96 -48.17
N LEU A 363 -10.41 -14.75 -48.16
CA LEU A 363 -11.11 -13.87 -47.20
C LEU A 363 -12.19 -14.71 -46.50
N VAL A 364 -12.08 -14.84 -45.19
CA VAL A 364 -12.98 -15.67 -44.40
C VAL A 364 -13.59 -14.82 -43.30
N SER A 365 -14.92 -14.85 -43.22
CA SER A 365 -15.69 -14.36 -42.07
C SER A 365 -16.37 -15.54 -41.37
N GLN A 366 -16.03 -15.77 -40.09
CA GLN A 366 -16.56 -16.88 -39.33
C GLN A 366 -17.34 -16.37 -38.14
N LEU A 367 -18.62 -16.75 -38.04
CA LEU A 367 -19.47 -16.56 -36.85
C LEU A 367 -19.46 -17.88 -36.07
N ALA A 368 -19.08 -17.82 -34.79
CA ALA A 368 -19.18 -18.93 -33.85
C ALA A 368 -20.09 -18.58 -32.68
N GLN A 369 -21.14 -19.38 -32.47
CA GLN A 369 -22.08 -19.24 -31.36
C GLN A 369 -22.14 -20.55 -30.59
N PRO A 370 -21.79 -20.58 -29.27
CA PRO A 370 -22.02 -21.77 -28.46
C PRO A 370 -23.53 -22.00 -28.29
N LEU A 371 -24.04 -23.14 -28.78
CA LEU A 371 -25.43 -23.52 -28.62
C LEU A 371 -25.66 -24.33 -27.36
N PHE A 372 -24.70 -25.17 -26.99
CA PHE A 372 -24.73 -25.95 -25.75
C PHE A 372 -23.33 -26.04 -25.18
N ASN A 373 -23.15 -25.43 -24.00
CA ASN A 373 -21.93 -25.54 -23.20
C ASN A 373 -22.29 -25.31 -21.73
N GLY A 374 -22.42 -26.42 -20.94
CA GLY A 374 -22.76 -26.36 -19.53
C GLY A 374 -21.77 -25.58 -18.67
N GLY A 375 -20.50 -25.46 -19.12
CA GLY A 375 -19.47 -24.70 -18.42
C GLY A 375 -19.65 -23.17 -18.50
N LEU A 376 -20.28 -22.63 -19.54
CA LEU A 376 -20.46 -21.18 -19.69
C LEU A 376 -21.28 -20.56 -18.56
N LYS A 377 -22.42 -21.19 -18.19
CA LYS A 377 -23.23 -20.70 -17.08
C LYS A 377 -22.47 -20.74 -15.76
N ALA A 378 -21.73 -21.82 -15.51
CA ALA A 378 -20.87 -21.94 -14.34
C ALA A 378 -19.76 -20.88 -14.33
N GLY A 379 -19.17 -20.58 -15.49
CA GLY A 379 -18.17 -19.50 -15.64
C GLY A 379 -18.75 -18.11 -15.34
N VAL A 380 -19.95 -17.81 -15.80
CA VAL A 380 -20.66 -16.56 -15.48
C VAL A 380 -20.97 -16.47 -13.99
N ASN A 381 -21.49 -17.54 -13.37
CA ASN A 381 -21.77 -17.58 -11.93
C ASN A 381 -20.47 -17.44 -11.09
N SER A 382 -19.38 -18.04 -11.54
CA SER A 382 -18.06 -17.88 -10.90
C SER A 382 -17.56 -16.43 -10.94
N ALA A 383 -17.68 -15.78 -12.08
CA ALA A 383 -17.29 -14.37 -12.22
C ALA A 383 -18.19 -13.44 -11.38
N GLN A 384 -19.50 -13.73 -11.30
CA GLN A 384 -20.41 -13.02 -10.42
C GLN A 384 -20.00 -13.18 -8.94
N ALA A 385 -19.72 -14.40 -8.50
CA ALA A 385 -19.26 -14.65 -7.13
C ALA A 385 -17.92 -13.93 -6.83
N SER A 386 -17.02 -13.81 -7.82
CA SER A 386 -15.79 -13.02 -7.69
C SER A 386 -16.07 -11.52 -7.54
N PHE A 387 -17.06 -10.99 -8.26
CA PHE A 387 -17.52 -9.60 -8.10
C PHE A 387 -18.12 -9.38 -6.70
N ASP A 388 -18.98 -10.29 -6.22
CA ASP A 388 -19.56 -10.20 -4.87
C ASP A 388 -18.50 -10.26 -3.77
N ALA A 389 -17.48 -11.11 -3.93
CA ALA A 389 -16.33 -11.15 -3.04
C ALA A 389 -15.50 -9.86 -3.05
N ALA A 390 -15.27 -9.27 -4.23
CA ALA A 390 -14.58 -7.99 -4.35
C ALA A 390 -15.37 -6.84 -3.71
N ALA A 391 -16.72 -6.85 -3.81
CA ALA A 391 -17.60 -5.89 -3.16
C ALA A 391 -17.52 -5.99 -1.62
N ALA A 392 -17.53 -7.20 -1.07
CA ALA A 392 -17.35 -7.43 0.36
C ALA A 392 -15.95 -6.98 0.85
N ASN A 393 -14.90 -7.25 0.09
CA ASN A 393 -13.53 -6.81 0.40
C ASN A 393 -13.41 -5.28 0.39
N TYR A 394 -14.05 -4.59 -0.56
CA TYR A 394 -14.12 -3.14 -0.57
C TYR A 394 -14.79 -2.59 0.70
N GLN A 395 -15.96 -3.14 1.08
CA GLN A 395 -16.65 -2.76 2.32
C GLN A 395 -15.77 -2.97 3.55
N GLN A 396 -15.07 -4.10 3.61
CA GLN A 396 -14.13 -4.40 4.70
C GLN A 396 -12.98 -3.39 4.75
N SER A 397 -12.42 -2.98 3.61
CA SER A 397 -11.35 -1.97 3.54
C SER A 397 -11.84 -0.62 4.05
N VAL A 398 -13.07 -0.21 3.70
CA VAL A 398 -13.70 1.02 4.20
C VAL A 398 -13.84 0.96 5.72
N LEU A 399 -14.40 -0.13 6.28
CA LEU A 399 -14.57 -0.29 7.73
C LEU A 399 -13.24 -0.28 8.48
N GLN A 400 -12.20 -0.92 7.94
CA GLN A 400 -10.85 -0.89 8.51
C GLN A 400 -10.24 0.50 8.48
N GLY A 401 -10.44 1.26 7.39
CA GLY A 401 -10.02 2.64 7.28
C GLY A 401 -10.66 3.54 8.34
N LEU A 402 -11.98 3.43 8.51
CA LEU A 402 -12.71 4.19 9.54
C LEU A 402 -12.28 3.82 10.96
N ARG A 403 -12.10 2.52 11.24
CA ARG A 403 -11.58 2.05 12.54
C ARG A 403 -10.19 2.60 12.81
N ASN A 404 -9.28 2.57 11.83
CA ASN A 404 -7.92 3.07 11.99
C ASN A 404 -7.91 4.55 12.42
N VAL A 405 -8.73 5.38 11.75
CA VAL A 405 -8.87 6.79 12.13
C VAL A 405 -9.45 6.94 13.52
N ALA A 406 -10.49 6.18 13.87
CA ALA A 406 -11.10 6.23 15.21
C ALA A 406 -10.09 5.88 16.31
N ASP A 407 -9.31 4.81 16.09
CA ASP A 407 -8.29 4.35 17.05
C ASP A 407 -7.19 5.41 17.25
N VAL A 408 -6.70 6.02 16.16
CA VAL A 408 -5.64 7.04 16.22
C VAL A 408 -6.13 8.34 16.85
N LEU A 409 -7.36 8.77 16.57
CA LEU A 409 -7.94 9.97 17.22
C LEU A 409 -8.04 9.79 18.73
N ARG A 410 -8.43 8.61 19.20
CA ARG A 410 -8.43 8.29 20.64
C ARG A 410 -7.03 8.15 21.21
N ALA A 411 -6.06 7.66 20.44
CA ALA A 411 -4.66 7.61 20.88
C ALA A 411 -4.09 9.01 21.09
N LEU A 412 -4.40 9.98 20.21
CA LEU A 412 -3.98 11.37 20.36
C LEU A 412 -4.56 12.03 21.62
N ASP A 413 -5.85 11.83 21.88
CA ASP A 413 -6.55 12.39 23.03
C ASP A 413 -5.99 11.80 24.34
N ASN A 414 -6.05 10.48 24.50
CA ASN A 414 -5.53 9.77 25.66
C ASN A 414 -4.00 9.92 25.84
N GLY A 415 -3.26 10.03 24.74
CA GLY A 415 -1.81 10.27 24.75
C GLY A 415 -1.45 11.64 25.36
N ALA A 416 -2.27 12.66 25.11
CA ALA A 416 -2.09 13.97 25.72
C ALA A 416 -2.35 13.96 27.24
N GLU A 417 -3.43 13.29 27.67
CA GLU A 417 -3.71 13.09 29.10
C GLU A 417 -2.63 12.26 29.80
N THR A 418 -2.14 11.22 29.10
CA THR A 418 -1.03 10.38 29.60
C THR A 418 0.23 11.22 29.81
N LEU A 419 0.60 12.09 28.86
CA LEU A 419 1.75 12.98 29.01
C LEU A 419 1.58 13.91 30.20
N GLN A 420 0.39 14.49 30.40
CA GLN A 420 0.08 15.35 31.55
C GLN A 420 0.26 14.61 32.86
N ALA A 421 -0.29 13.40 32.99
CA ALA A 421 -0.15 12.58 34.19
C ALA A 421 1.30 12.16 34.46
N GLN A 422 2.06 11.75 33.39
CA GLN A 422 3.47 11.37 33.53
C GLN A 422 4.36 12.57 33.90
N ALA A 423 4.07 13.76 33.39
CA ALA A 423 4.77 14.99 33.78
C ALA A 423 4.54 15.33 35.24
N ALA A 424 3.28 15.25 35.72
CA ALA A 424 2.96 15.47 37.13
C ALA A 424 3.64 14.42 38.02
N ALA A 425 3.61 13.15 37.66
CA ALA A 425 4.28 12.07 38.39
C ALA A 425 5.80 12.27 38.44
N ASN A 426 6.44 12.63 37.33
CA ASN A 426 7.88 12.90 37.29
C ASN A 426 8.26 14.10 38.18
N ASN A 427 7.51 15.20 38.08
CA ASN A 427 7.75 16.37 38.91
C ASN A 427 7.64 16.06 40.44
N ALA A 428 6.64 15.29 40.82
CA ALA A 428 6.46 14.85 42.20
C ALA A 428 7.60 13.92 42.67
N ALA A 429 8.01 12.97 41.82
CA ALA A 429 9.06 12.04 42.12
C ALA A 429 10.44 12.72 42.23
N GLU A 430 10.75 13.67 41.32
CA GLU A 430 11.99 14.47 41.42
C GLU A 430 12.02 15.36 42.66
N ALA A 431 10.89 16.00 43.03
CA ALA A 431 10.80 16.78 44.24
C ALA A 431 10.97 15.91 45.49
N SER A 432 10.34 14.73 45.52
CA SER A 432 10.48 13.75 46.60
C SER A 432 11.93 13.27 46.72
N LEU A 433 12.56 12.90 45.59
CA LEU A 433 13.96 12.46 45.59
C LEU A 433 14.88 13.53 46.17
N LYS A 434 14.73 14.80 45.76
CA LYS A 434 15.53 15.91 46.25
C LYS A 434 15.39 16.06 47.78
N LEU A 435 14.17 15.97 48.30
CA LEU A 435 13.89 16.08 49.74
C LEU A 435 14.51 14.89 50.51
N VAL A 436 14.27 13.66 50.04
CA VAL A 436 14.79 12.44 50.63
C VAL A 436 16.33 12.40 50.63
N GLN A 437 16.97 12.87 49.55
CA GLN A 437 18.42 13.02 49.49
C GLN A 437 18.97 13.96 50.56
N GLN A 438 18.35 15.13 50.76
CA GLN A 438 18.76 16.08 51.79
C GLN A 438 18.60 15.48 53.19
N GLN A 439 17.46 14.83 53.49
CA GLN A 439 17.20 14.22 54.80
C GLN A 439 18.13 13.04 55.09
N TYR A 440 18.46 12.22 54.06
CA TYR A 440 19.42 11.13 54.18
C TYR A 440 20.83 11.65 54.50
N LEU A 441 21.27 12.73 53.87
CA LEU A 441 22.57 13.35 54.12
C LEU A 441 22.68 13.88 55.57
N LEU A 442 21.56 14.33 56.14
CA LEU A 442 21.47 14.82 57.53
C LEU A 442 21.28 13.67 58.53
N GLY A 443 21.18 12.42 58.08
CA GLY A 443 20.97 11.26 58.95
C GLY A 443 19.52 11.06 59.44
N GLY A 444 18.56 11.80 58.86
CA GLY A 444 17.14 11.76 59.27
C GLY A 444 16.31 10.67 58.61
N LEU A 445 16.82 10.02 57.55
CA LEU A 445 16.11 8.95 56.86
C LEU A 445 16.98 7.73 56.62
N SER A 446 16.32 6.57 56.48
CA SER A 446 17.03 5.31 56.15
C SER A 446 17.44 5.28 54.66
N TYR A 447 18.46 4.49 54.39
CA TYR A 447 18.92 4.22 53.03
C TYR A 447 17.79 3.65 52.13
N LEU A 448 16.96 2.75 52.65
CA LEU A 448 15.85 2.15 51.90
C LEU A 448 14.87 3.20 51.34
N GLN A 449 14.62 4.28 52.09
CA GLN A 449 13.76 5.38 51.65
C GLN A 449 14.42 6.15 50.48
N LEU A 450 15.73 6.39 50.54
CA LEU A 450 16.49 7.00 49.45
C LEU A 450 16.43 6.13 48.20
N LEU A 451 16.68 4.83 48.32
CA LEU A 451 16.62 3.87 47.23
C LEU A 451 15.25 3.87 46.54
N THR A 452 14.18 3.81 47.30
CA THR A 452 12.80 3.83 46.77
C THR A 452 12.53 5.12 45.99
N ALA A 453 12.94 6.28 46.54
CA ALA A 453 12.76 7.57 45.89
C ALA A 453 13.55 7.66 44.54
N GLN A 454 14.75 7.09 44.52
CA GLN A 454 15.57 7.02 43.28
C GLN A 454 14.95 6.15 42.23
N GLN A 455 14.50 4.95 42.59
CA GLN A 455 13.82 4.03 41.64
C GLN A 455 12.56 4.68 41.06
N GLN A 456 11.78 5.37 41.92
CA GLN A 456 10.57 6.06 41.49
C GLN A 456 10.88 7.21 40.52
N ALA A 457 11.88 8.05 40.79
CA ALA A 457 12.29 9.14 39.92
C ALA A 457 12.85 8.62 38.58
N GLN A 458 13.61 7.54 38.61
CA GLN A 458 14.11 6.89 37.37
C GLN A 458 12.95 6.38 36.50
N GLN A 459 12.03 5.66 37.11
CA GLN A 459 10.88 5.08 36.38
C GLN A 459 10.00 6.18 35.76
N THR A 460 9.65 7.21 36.53
CA THR A 460 8.83 8.32 36.02
C THR A 460 9.53 9.11 34.93
N ARG A 461 10.86 9.26 35.00
CA ARG A 461 11.63 9.94 33.98
C ARG A 461 11.61 9.19 32.63
N VAL A 462 11.84 7.88 32.66
CA VAL A 462 11.76 7.02 31.48
C VAL A 462 10.35 7.03 30.87
N ASN A 463 9.30 6.95 31.71
CA ASN A 463 7.92 7.00 31.27
C ASN A 463 7.57 8.36 30.63
N LEU A 464 8.07 9.46 31.18
CA LEU A 464 7.86 10.79 30.64
C LEU A 464 8.45 10.93 29.24
N VAL A 465 9.70 10.48 29.02
CA VAL A 465 10.36 10.47 27.71
C VAL A 465 9.55 9.65 26.71
N ALA A 466 9.06 8.48 27.13
CA ALA A 466 8.23 7.63 26.28
C ALA A 466 6.89 8.31 25.91
N ALA A 467 6.24 8.98 26.86
CA ALA A 467 5.00 9.72 26.62
C ALA A 467 5.20 10.90 25.66
N GLN A 468 6.33 11.63 25.78
CA GLN A 468 6.70 12.69 24.84
C GLN A 468 6.87 12.17 23.40
N ALA A 469 7.63 11.08 23.22
CA ALA A 469 7.83 10.47 21.92
C ALA A 469 6.53 9.94 21.32
N ARG A 470 5.65 9.38 22.17
CA ARG A 470 4.36 8.86 21.73
C ARG A 470 3.46 9.93 21.12
N ARG A 471 3.49 11.17 21.62
CA ARG A 471 2.77 12.30 21.00
C ARG A 471 3.14 12.50 19.54
N LEU A 472 4.42 12.38 19.21
CA LEU A 472 4.90 12.50 17.84
C LEU A 472 4.44 11.32 16.98
N THR A 473 4.60 10.09 17.46
CA THR A 473 4.24 8.88 16.69
C THR A 473 2.72 8.78 16.48
N ASP A 474 1.91 9.14 17.46
CA ASP A 474 0.44 9.16 17.32
C ASP A 474 0.00 10.25 16.31
N THR A 475 0.69 11.41 16.28
CA THR A 475 0.45 12.45 15.27
C THR A 475 0.84 11.98 13.86
N ALA A 476 1.98 11.31 13.70
CA ALA A 476 2.39 10.73 12.42
C ALA A 476 1.37 9.66 11.95
N ALA A 477 0.88 8.83 12.87
CA ALA A 477 -0.16 7.84 12.59
C ALA A 477 -1.48 8.49 12.11
N LEU A 478 -1.84 9.69 12.63
CA LEU A 478 -3.02 10.41 12.14
C LEU A 478 -2.87 10.83 10.68
N TYR A 479 -1.73 11.42 10.31
CA TYR A 479 -1.48 11.80 8.90
C TYR A 479 -1.58 10.58 7.96
N GLN A 480 -1.03 9.45 8.36
CA GLN A 480 -1.15 8.20 7.61
C GLN A 480 -2.60 7.70 7.55
N ALA A 481 -3.32 7.70 8.67
CA ALA A 481 -4.70 7.26 8.74
C ALA A 481 -5.63 8.13 7.88
N MET A 482 -5.31 9.42 7.71
CA MET A 482 -6.01 10.35 6.81
C MET A 482 -5.63 10.20 5.33
N GLY A 483 -4.78 9.23 4.96
CA GLY A 483 -4.42 8.94 3.58
C GLY A 483 -3.17 9.67 3.07
N GLY A 484 -2.46 10.44 3.91
CA GLY A 484 -1.16 11.03 3.60
C GLY A 484 -1.13 12.08 2.49
N GLY A 485 -2.28 12.61 2.06
CA GLY A 485 -2.36 13.80 1.20
C GLY A 485 -1.87 13.65 -0.25
N TRP A 486 -1.72 12.44 -0.77
CA TRP A 486 -1.15 12.16 -2.10
C TRP A 486 -1.92 12.81 -3.27
N ARG A 487 -3.22 13.13 -3.10
CA ARG A 487 -4.04 13.79 -4.12
C ARG A 487 -3.86 15.31 -4.18
N SER A 488 -3.28 15.94 -3.19
CA SER A 488 -3.07 17.40 -3.19
C SER A 488 -2.14 17.90 -4.30
N ASN A 489 -1.46 17.00 -5.01
CA ASN A 489 -0.57 17.32 -6.13
C ASN A 489 -1.23 17.08 -7.51
N GLU A 490 -2.49 16.64 -7.59
CA GLU A 490 -3.20 16.38 -8.86
C GLU A 490 -4.18 17.53 -9.24
N GLU A 491 -4.31 18.59 -8.40
CA GLU A 491 -4.98 19.85 -8.71
C GLU A 491 -3.95 20.92 -9.10
#